data_364b0f3a73dce058b068184a294f74e8
#
_entry.id   364b0f3a73dce058b068184a294f74e8
#
_cell.length_a   1.000
_cell.length_b   1.000
_cell.length_c   1.000
_cell.angle_alpha   90.00
_cell.angle_beta   90.00
_cell.angle_gamma   90.00
#
_symmetry.space_group_name_H-M   'P 1'
#
loop_
_entity.id
_entity.type
_entity.pdbx_description
1 polymer ?
#
loop_
_entity_poly.entity_id
_entity_poly.type
_entity_poly.pdbx_seq_one_letter_code
_entity_poly.pdbx_strand_id
1 'polypeptide(L)'
;VEQNKAYTNNQDSTPFPLERPEISGGERNELYPIFLKLHNLNVLIVGGGNVGLEKLSFLLKSSPNANVEVVAPWFLPELETLAASHTSVKLTYRKFNRWMLRKRHMVIACTDDLKVNKRIYDLSRKRYLICNIADTPPLCDYYLGGIVTKGNVKIAISTNGKSPTTAKRLREFFEEIIPDDINKMVENLNEYRKTLKGNFEEKVQKMNEITEALKNNSSSAEQ
;
A
#
# COMPACT_ATOMS: atom_id res chain seq x y z
N VAL A 1 -15.64 -53.47 15.61
CA VAL A 1 -16.66 -52.43 15.77
C VAL A 1 -16.00 -51.10 15.46
N GLU A 2 -15.97 -50.72 14.20
CA GLU A 2 -15.46 -49.43 13.70
C GLU A 2 -16.62 -48.44 13.66
N GLN A 3 -16.46 -47.34 14.37
CA GLN A 3 -17.35 -46.18 14.29
C GLN A 3 -16.82 -45.19 13.26
N ASN A 4 -17.41 -45.18 12.07
CA ASN A 4 -17.29 -44.13 11.08
C ASN A 4 -17.96 -42.86 11.61
N LYS A 5 -17.14 -41.83 11.97
CA LYS A 5 -17.65 -40.46 12.16
C LYS A 5 -17.73 -39.75 10.81
N ALA A 6 -18.96 -39.60 10.33
CA ALA A 6 -19.28 -38.75 9.19
C ALA A 6 -18.99 -37.30 9.52
N TYR A 7 -18.09 -36.66 8.77
CA TYR A 7 -17.92 -35.22 8.75
C TYR A 7 -19.09 -34.60 8.00
N THR A 8 -20.01 -34.00 8.72
CA THR A 8 -21.06 -33.16 8.13
C THR A 8 -20.40 -31.87 7.65
N ASN A 9 -20.40 -31.68 6.32
CA ASN A 9 -20.07 -30.40 5.67
C ASN A 9 -21.15 -29.38 6.04
N ASN A 10 -20.87 -28.53 7.02
CA ASN A 10 -21.63 -27.28 7.20
C ASN A 10 -21.22 -26.30 6.11
N GLN A 11 -21.98 -26.27 5.03
CA GLN A 11 -21.98 -25.21 4.03
C GLN A 11 -22.87 -24.06 4.54
N ASP A 12 -22.42 -23.34 5.56
CA ASP A 12 -22.93 -22.01 5.90
C ASP A 12 -21.83 -20.98 5.65
N SER A 13 -21.43 -20.84 4.39
CA SER A 13 -20.74 -19.66 3.91
C SER A 13 -21.79 -18.63 3.54
N THR A 14 -22.27 -17.86 4.52
CA THR A 14 -22.92 -16.59 4.20
C THR A 14 -21.92 -15.75 3.41
N PRO A 15 -22.22 -15.39 2.16
CA PRO A 15 -21.31 -14.57 1.39
C PRO A 15 -21.15 -13.25 2.11
N PHE A 16 -19.91 -12.76 2.25
CA PHE A 16 -19.64 -11.41 2.69
C PHE A 16 -20.59 -10.44 1.97
N PRO A 17 -21.30 -9.55 2.68
CA PRO A 17 -22.23 -8.63 2.04
C PRO A 17 -21.50 -7.86 0.93
N LEU A 18 -22.01 -7.96 -0.29
CA LEU A 18 -21.48 -7.25 -1.46
C LEU A 18 -21.71 -5.73 -1.36
N GLU A 19 -22.64 -5.32 -0.50
CA GLU A 19 -22.92 -3.93 -0.18
C GLU A 19 -22.16 -3.57 1.09
N ARG A 20 -21.27 -2.60 0.97
CA ARG A 20 -20.61 -2.01 2.13
C ARG A 20 -21.60 -1.08 2.82
N PRO A 21 -21.74 -1.14 4.17
CA PRO A 21 -22.41 -0.07 4.87
C PRO A 21 -21.69 1.24 4.52
N GLU A 22 -22.46 2.29 4.21
CA GLU A 22 -21.91 3.63 4.14
C GLU A 22 -21.23 3.91 5.46
N ILE A 23 -19.92 4.11 5.45
CA ILE A 23 -19.18 4.53 6.64
C ILE A 23 -19.71 5.91 6.96
N SER A 24 -20.63 6.01 7.92
CA SER A 24 -21.06 7.29 8.48
C SER A 24 -19.77 8.01 8.87
N GLY A 25 -19.55 9.20 8.27
CA GLY A 25 -18.30 9.96 8.43
C GLY A 25 -18.07 10.34 9.88
N GLY A 26 -17.49 9.41 10.65
CA GLY A 26 -17.03 9.63 12.01
C GLY A 26 -15.99 10.75 12.04
N GLU A 27 -15.88 11.44 13.17
CA GLU A 27 -14.87 12.48 13.41
C GLU A 27 -13.43 11.93 13.36
N ARG A 28 -13.27 10.60 13.37
CA ARG A 28 -11.99 9.90 13.47
C ARG A 28 -11.66 9.13 12.18
N ASN A 29 -10.39 9.05 11.84
CA ASN A 29 -9.90 8.19 10.76
C ASN A 29 -9.86 6.73 11.23
N GLU A 30 -10.67 5.86 10.63
CA GLU A 30 -10.81 4.44 10.99
C GLU A 30 -10.01 3.52 10.05
N LEU A 31 -9.24 4.08 9.10
CA LEU A 31 -8.41 3.27 8.20
C LEU A 31 -7.33 2.53 8.97
N TYR A 32 -7.20 1.24 8.71
CA TYR A 32 -6.13 0.42 9.27
C TYR A 32 -4.82 0.62 8.50
N PRO A 33 -3.75 1.17 9.13
CA PRO A 33 -2.49 1.42 8.46
C PRO A 33 -1.66 0.13 8.34
N ILE A 34 -1.20 -0.17 7.11
CA ILE A 34 -0.34 -1.32 6.83
C ILE A 34 0.77 -0.95 5.83
N PHE A 35 1.90 -1.67 5.90
CA PHE A 35 2.97 -1.61 4.92
C PHE A 35 3.07 -2.94 4.17
N LEU A 36 2.78 -2.92 2.87
CA LEU A 36 2.76 -4.11 2.02
C LEU A 36 4.14 -4.36 1.39
N LYS A 37 4.59 -5.62 1.41
CA LYS A 37 5.79 -6.07 0.68
C LYS A 37 5.40 -6.40 -0.77
N LEU A 38 5.32 -5.39 -1.64
CA LEU A 38 4.79 -5.53 -3.00
C LEU A 38 5.63 -6.44 -3.91
N HIS A 39 6.90 -6.67 -3.59
CA HIS A 39 7.73 -7.66 -4.30
C HIS A 39 7.25 -9.12 -4.08
N ASN A 40 6.48 -9.39 -3.03
CA ASN A 40 5.86 -10.69 -2.75
C ASN A 40 4.42 -10.78 -3.25
N LEU A 41 3.88 -9.69 -3.79
CA LEU A 41 2.49 -9.59 -4.21
C LEU A 41 2.41 -9.33 -5.72
N ASN A 42 1.43 -9.95 -6.38
CA ASN A 42 1.16 -9.72 -7.79
C ASN A 42 0.16 -8.57 -7.93
N VAL A 43 0.64 -7.42 -8.35
CA VAL A 43 -0.18 -6.21 -8.59
C VAL A 43 -0.60 -6.15 -10.05
N LEU A 44 -1.86 -5.82 -10.30
CA LEU A 44 -2.39 -5.53 -11.63
C LEU A 44 -2.84 -4.07 -11.68
N ILE A 45 -2.33 -3.31 -12.66
CA ILE A 45 -2.85 -1.98 -13.00
C ILE A 45 -3.58 -2.10 -14.33
N VAL A 46 -4.79 -1.60 -14.43
CA VAL A 46 -5.58 -1.58 -15.67
C VAL A 46 -5.83 -0.15 -16.09
N GLY A 47 -5.16 0.27 -17.16
CA GLY A 47 -5.16 1.64 -17.70
C GLY A 47 -3.74 2.08 -18.08
N GLY A 48 -3.57 2.60 -19.30
CA GLY A 48 -2.28 2.99 -19.88
C GLY A 48 -2.10 4.50 -20.07
N GLY A 49 -3.10 5.30 -19.64
CA GLY A 49 -3.10 6.75 -19.74
C GLY A 49 -2.44 7.46 -18.55
N ASN A 50 -2.71 8.77 -18.41
CA ASN A 50 -2.12 9.63 -17.36
C ASN A 50 -2.32 9.08 -15.94
N VAL A 51 -3.52 8.60 -15.60
CA VAL A 51 -3.81 8.05 -14.28
C VAL A 51 -3.03 6.74 -14.07
N GLY A 52 -2.91 5.90 -15.11
CA GLY A 52 -2.07 4.69 -15.07
C GLY A 52 -0.61 5.00 -14.79
N LEU A 53 -0.05 5.99 -15.48
CA LEU A 53 1.31 6.49 -15.26
C LEU A 53 1.48 7.03 -13.83
N GLU A 54 0.54 7.83 -13.35
CA GLU A 54 0.56 8.35 -11.98
C GLU A 54 0.60 7.21 -10.94
N LYS A 55 -0.30 6.22 -11.06
CA LYS A 55 -0.39 5.10 -10.12
C LYS A 55 0.86 4.23 -10.15
N LEU A 56 1.39 3.93 -11.34
CA LEU A 56 2.63 3.18 -11.48
C LEU A 56 3.82 3.94 -10.88
N SER A 57 3.97 5.23 -11.21
CA SER A 57 5.04 6.09 -10.68
C SER A 57 5.02 6.17 -9.16
N PHE A 58 3.84 6.42 -8.58
CA PHE A 58 3.66 6.48 -7.13
C PHE A 58 4.03 5.17 -6.45
N LEU A 59 3.59 4.05 -7.03
CA LEU A 59 3.86 2.72 -6.50
C LEU A 59 5.36 2.40 -6.55
N LEU A 60 6.03 2.64 -7.69
CA LEU A 60 7.47 2.37 -7.86
C LEU A 60 8.35 3.31 -7.04
N LYS A 61 7.97 4.60 -6.89
CA LYS A 61 8.66 5.52 -5.98
C LYS A 61 8.68 5.00 -4.55
N SER A 62 7.58 4.38 -4.11
CA SER A 62 7.46 3.83 -2.75
C SER A 62 8.03 2.41 -2.64
N SER A 63 7.93 1.60 -3.67
CA SER A 63 8.29 0.19 -3.69
C SER A 63 8.95 -0.18 -5.03
N PRO A 64 10.23 0.16 -5.24
CA PRO A 64 10.92 0.00 -6.54
C PRO A 64 10.93 -1.43 -7.08
N ASN A 65 10.86 -2.42 -6.19
CA ASN A 65 10.88 -3.85 -6.52
C ASN A 65 9.48 -4.47 -6.59
N ALA A 66 8.42 -3.65 -6.68
CA ALA A 66 7.06 -4.16 -6.76
C ALA A 66 6.84 -4.98 -8.03
N ASN A 67 6.20 -6.15 -7.89
CA ASN A 67 5.86 -7.00 -9.03
C ASN A 67 4.54 -6.54 -9.65
N VAL A 68 4.62 -5.84 -10.77
CA VAL A 68 3.48 -5.15 -11.39
C VAL A 68 3.27 -5.60 -12.83
N GLU A 69 2.05 -5.92 -13.19
CA GLU A 69 1.63 -5.99 -14.59
C GLU A 69 0.67 -4.82 -14.88
N VAL A 70 0.97 -4.06 -15.94
CA VAL A 70 0.08 -2.99 -16.43
C VAL A 70 -0.58 -3.47 -17.72
N VAL A 71 -1.90 -3.36 -17.79
CA VAL A 71 -2.70 -3.84 -18.92
C VAL A 71 -3.50 -2.69 -19.54
N ALA A 72 -3.29 -2.46 -20.81
CA ALA A 72 -4.05 -1.51 -21.61
C ALA A 72 -3.93 -1.85 -23.10
N PRO A 73 -4.86 -1.42 -23.97
CA PRO A 73 -4.69 -1.57 -25.42
C PRO A 73 -3.58 -0.69 -26.00
N TRP A 74 -3.21 0.38 -25.30
CA TRP A 74 -2.15 1.32 -25.63
C TRP A 74 -1.59 1.93 -24.33
N PHE A 75 -0.36 2.45 -24.40
CA PHE A 75 0.31 3.11 -23.27
C PHE A 75 0.85 4.47 -23.67
N LEU A 76 0.94 5.38 -22.72
CA LEU A 76 1.71 6.61 -22.87
C LEU A 76 3.20 6.29 -23.00
N PRO A 77 3.96 7.00 -23.87
CA PRO A 77 5.40 6.80 -24.00
C PRO A 77 6.17 6.92 -22.68
N GLU A 78 5.74 7.82 -21.79
CA GLU A 78 6.32 8.02 -20.47
C GLU A 78 6.11 6.80 -19.56
N LEU A 79 4.95 6.14 -19.69
CA LEU A 79 4.66 4.91 -18.94
C LEU A 79 5.53 3.75 -19.46
N GLU A 80 5.71 3.64 -20.78
CA GLU A 80 6.60 2.65 -21.39
C GLU A 80 8.04 2.85 -20.93
N THR A 81 8.53 4.10 -20.94
CA THR A 81 9.86 4.47 -20.46
C THR A 81 10.05 4.11 -18.98
N LEU A 82 9.06 4.45 -18.14
CA LEU A 82 9.09 4.09 -16.72
C LEU A 82 9.10 2.58 -16.51
N ALA A 83 8.27 1.85 -17.25
CA ALA A 83 8.21 0.39 -17.14
C ALA A 83 9.53 -0.27 -17.60
N ALA A 84 10.15 0.24 -18.68
CA ALA A 84 11.43 -0.27 -19.19
C ALA A 84 12.59 -0.10 -18.19
N SER A 85 12.52 0.89 -17.28
CA SER A 85 13.54 1.11 -16.24
C SER A 85 13.40 0.17 -15.03
N HIS A 86 12.35 -0.68 -14.99
CA HIS A 86 12.06 -1.59 -13.85
C HIS A 86 11.80 -3.01 -14.34
N THR A 87 12.71 -3.93 -14.11
CA THR A 87 12.60 -5.34 -14.54
C THR A 87 11.41 -6.08 -13.93
N SER A 88 10.86 -5.58 -12.83
CA SER A 88 9.70 -6.13 -12.13
C SER A 88 8.35 -5.63 -12.70
N VAL A 89 8.38 -4.75 -13.71
CA VAL A 89 7.19 -4.22 -14.37
C VAL A 89 7.02 -4.86 -15.74
N LYS A 90 5.82 -5.35 -16.00
CA LYS A 90 5.43 -5.93 -17.28
C LYS A 90 4.31 -5.14 -17.93
N LEU A 91 4.43 -4.77 -19.19
CA LEU A 91 3.35 -4.19 -19.99
C LEU A 91 2.66 -5.27 -20.82
N THR A 92 1.34 -5.22 -20.86
CA THR A 92 0.51 -6.14 -21.65
C THR A 92 -0.47 -5.35 -22.53
N TYR A 93 -0.19 -5.29 -23.84
CA TYR A 93 -0.96 -4.54 -24.84
C TYR A 93 -2.23 -5.28 -25.24
N ARG A 94 -3.27 -5.22 -24.42
CA ARG A 94 -4.59 -5.78 -24.72
C ARG A 94 -5.68 -5.21 -23.80
N LYS A 95 -6.93 -5.31 -24.25
CA LYS A 95 -8.08 -4.95 -23.42
C LYS A 95 -8.17 -5.87 -22.22
N PHE A 96 -8.64 -5.32 -21.09
CA PHE A 96 -8.87 -6.10 -19.88
C PHE A 96 -9.82 -7.28 -20.13
N ASN A 97 -9.49 -8.43 -19.57
CA ASN A 97 -10.38 -9.56 -19.46
C ASN A 97 -10.32 -10.22 -18.06
N ARG A 98 -11.38 -10.94 -17.69
CA ARG A 98 -11.53 -11.52 -16.33
C ARG A 98 -10.42 -12.48 -15.90
N TRP A 99 -9.72 -13.09 -16.85
CA TRP A 99 -8.67 -14.07 -16.56
C TRP A 99 -7.39 -13.40 -16.06
N MET A 100 -7.20 -12.11 -16.34
CA MET A 100 -6.06 -11.33 -15.86
C MET A 100 -6.08 -11.12 -14.34
N LEU A 101 -7.22 -11.33 -13.69
CA LEU A 101 -7.34 -11.31 -12.22
C LEU A 101 -6.88 -12.60 -11.55
N ARG A 102 -6.51 -13.64 -12.31
CA ARG A 102 -6.00 -14.89 -11.71
C ARG A 102 -4.62 -14.64 -11.09
N LYS A 103 -4.40 -15.23 -9.91
CA LYS A 103 -3.14 -15.12 -9.16
C LYS A 103 -2.74 -13.66 -8.86
N ARG A 104 -3.69 -12.73 -8.80
CA ARG A 104 -3.46 -11.37 -8.31
C ARG A 104 -3.79 -11.28 -6.83
N HIS A 105 -3.17 -10.29 -6.18
CA HIS A 105 -3.43 -9.94 -4.79
C HIS A 105 -4.05 -8.54 -4.70
N MET A 106 -3.65 -7.66 -5.61
CA MET A 106 -4.01 -6.25 -5.63
C MET A 106 -4.32 -5.79 -7.05
N VAL A 107 -5.35 -4.98 -7.19
CA VAL A 107 -5.79 -4.44 -8.48
C VAL A 107 -6.01 -2.93 -8.37
N ILE A 108 -5.51 -2.18 -9.35
CA ILE A 108 -5.78 -0.75 -9.54
C ILE A 108 -6.47 -0.61 -10.89
N ALA A 109 -7.69 -0.10 -10.91
CA ALA A 109 -8.39 0.22 -12.15
C ALA A 109 -8.42 1.73 -12.35
N CYS A 110 -7.86 2.17 -13.46
CA CYS A 110 -7.67 3.58 -13.80
C CYS A 110 -7.91 3.83 -15.31
N THR A 111 -8.93 3.15 -15.86
CA THR A 111 -9.36 3.40 -17.24
C THR A 111 -10.35 4.56 -17.26
N ASP A 112 -10.52 5.16 -18.43
CA ASP A 112 -11.54 6.16 -18.75
C ASP A 112 -12.96 5.55 -18.92
N ASP A 113 -13.06 4.22 -19.03
CA ASP A 113 -14.33 3.50 -19.12
C ASP A 113 -14.82 3.06 -17.72
N LEU A 114 -15.79 3.81 -17.19
CA LEU A 114 -16.40 3.51 -15.88
C LEU A 114 -17.06 2.13 -15.82
N LYS A 115 -17.56 1.60 -16.95
CA LYS A 115 -18.15 0.24 -17.01
C LYS A 115 -17.07 -0.83 -16.84
N VAL A 116 -15.90 -0.61 -17.44
CA VAL A 116 -14.74 -1.51 -17.25
C VAL A 116 -14.25 -1.44 -15.81
N ASN A 117 -14.12 -0.25 -15.24
CA ASN A 117 -13.69 -0.06 -13.85
C ASN A 117 -14.66 -0.75 -12.86
N LYS A 118 -15.98 -0.54 -13.03
CA LYS A 118 -17.00 -1.23 -12.21
C LYS A 118 -16.93 -2.74 -12.35
N ARG A 119 -16.76 -3.25 -13.58
CA ARG A 119 -16.60 -4.68 -13.84
C ARG A 119 -15.35 -5.26 -13.16
N ILE A 120 -14.23 -4.52 -13.17
CA ILE A 120 -13.00 -4.92 -12.46
C ILE A 120 -13.28 -5.02 -10.97
N TYR A 121 -13.95 -4.03 -10.38
CA TYR A 121 -14.34 -4.05 -8.98
C TYR A 121 -15.19 -5.28 -8.64
N ASP A 122 -16.28 -5.51 -9.36
CA ASP A 122 -17.20 -6.63 -9.09
C ASP A 122 -16.49 -8.00 -9.19
N LEU A 123 -15.58 -8.14 -10.16
CA LEU A 123 -14.79 -9.35 -10.33
C LEU A 123 -13.71 -9.51 -9.26
N SER A 124 -13.14 -8.40 -8.78
CA SER A 124 -12.15 -8.39 -7.70
C SER A 124 -12.80 -8.78 -6.38
N ARG A 125 -13.98 -8.27 -6.08
CA ARG A 125 -14.76 -8.67 -4.89
C ARG A 125 -15.04 -10.19 -4.85
N LYS A 126 -15.46 -10.77 -5.97
CA LYS A 126 -15.70 -12.22 -6.09
C LYS A 126 -14.44 -13.07 -5.90
N ARG A 127 -13.25 -12.48 -5.94
CA ARG A 127 -11.95 -13.16 -5.80
C ARG A 127 -11.19 -12.75 -4.56
N TYR A 128 -11.80 -11.92 -3.70
CA TYR A 128 -11.18 -11.41 -2.47
C TYR A 128 -9.86 -10.65 -2.74
N LEU A 129 -9.78 -9.97 -3.90
CA LEU A 129 -8.64 -9.12 -4.24
C LEU A 129 -8.85 -7.74 -3.61
N ILE A 130 -7.78 -7.15 -3.06
CA ILE A 130 -7.83 -5.74 -2.65
C ILE A 130 -7.81 -4.87 -3.90
N CYS A 131 -8.75 -3.92 -3.96
CA CYS A 131 -9.01 -3.15 -5.17
C CYS A 131 -9.02 -1.65 -4.89
N ASN A 132 -8.47 -0.88 -5.82
CA ASN A 132 -8.59 0.57 -5.87
C ASN A 132 -9.11 0.98 -7.24
N ILE A 133 -10.22 1.69 -7.26
CA ILE A 133 -10.77 2.29 -8.48
C ILE A 133 -10.47 3.78 -8.43
N ALA A 134 -9.63 4.24 -9.37
CA ALA A 134 -9.25 5.66 -9.42
C ALA A 134 -10.49 6.55 -9.46
N ASP A 135 -10.42 7.66 -8.73
CA ASP A 135 -11.46 8.68 -8.63
C ASP A 135 -12.86 8.19 -8.17
N THR A 136 -12.91 6.98 -7.57
CA THR A 136 -14.16 6.40 -7.08
C THR A 136 -13.99 5.86 -5.67
N PRO A 137 -13.90 6.70 -4.62
CA PRO A 137 -13.63 6.30 -3.25
C PRO A 137 -14.51 5.17 -2.69
N PRO A 138 -15.83 5.12 -2.98
CA PRO A 138 -16.67 4.03 -2.49
C PRO A 138 -16.29 2.63 -3.01
N LEU A 139 -15.54 2.57 -4.12
CA LEU A 139 -15.07 1.32 -4.72
C LEU A 139 -13.60 1.03 -4.40
N CYS A 140 -13.04 1.65 -3.34
CA CYS A 140 -11.66 1.45 -2.93
C CYS A 140 -11.57 0.69 -1.62
N ASP A 141 -10.72 -0.35 -1.57
CA ASP A 141 -10.39 -1.06 -0.32
C ASP A 141 -9.28 -0.36 0.46
N TYR A 142 -8.52 0.50 -0.20
CA TYR A 142 -7.39 1.25 0.37
C TYR A 142 -7.19 2.57 -0.37
N TYR A 143 -6.52 3.49 0.29
CA TYR A 143 -6.12 4.77 -0.30
C TYR A 143 -4.60 4.86 -0.46
N LEU A 144 -4.16 5.56 -1.48
CA LEU A 144 -2.76 5.92 -1.69
C LEU A 144 -2.56 7.33 -1.13
N GLY A 145 -2.06 7.41 0.09
CA GLY A 145 -1.81 8.68 0.80
C GLY A 145 -0.45 9.30 0.51
N GLY A 146 -0.11 10.39 1.19
CA GLY A 146 1.23 10.95 1.17
C GLY A 146 2.24 9.98 1.78
N ILE A 147 3.42 9.84 1.16
CA ILE A 147 4.48 8.94 1.66
C ILE A 147 5.80 9.71 1.71
N VAL A 148 6.44 9.68 2.88
CA VAL A 148 7.84 10.10 3.09
C VAL A 148 8.70 8.85 3.16
N THR A 149 9.85 8.86 2.51
CA THR A 149 10.82 7.77 2.57
C THR A 149 12.22 8.35 2.74
N LYS A 150 12.88 8.04 3.86
CA LYS A 150 14.27 8.38 4.17
C LYS A 150 15.01 7.08 4.55
N GLY A 151 15.62 6.43 3.57
CA GLY A 151 16.23 5.11 3.73
C GLY A 151 15.23 4.06 4.24
N ASN A 152 15.50 3.47 5.41
CA ASN A 152 14.63 2.48 6.05
C ASN A 152 13.41 3.10 6.78
N VAL A 153 13.38 4.42 6.95
CA VAL A 153 12.25 5.11 7.58
C VAL A 153 11.19 5.46 6.54
N LYS A 154 9.95 5.08 6.81
CA LYS A 154 8.81 5.38 5.97
C LYS A 154 7.63 5.86 6.80
N ILE A 155 7.03 6.97 6.39
CA ILE A 155 5.81 7.54 7.00
C ILE A 155 4.73 7.57 5.94
N ALA A 156 3.58 6.98 6.24
CA ALA A 156 2.39 7.05 5.41
C ALA A 156 1.36 7.97 6.06
N ILE A 157 0.80 8.89 5.28
CA ILE A 157 -0.09 9.94 5.76
C ILE A 157 -1.44 9.77 5.10
N SER A 158 -2.49 9.63 5.89
CA SER A 158 -3.87 9.56 5.42
C SER A 158 -4.72 10.63 6.09
N THR A 159 -5.49 11.35 5.28
CA THR A 159 -6.54 12.28 5.73
C THR A 159 -7.94 11.68 5.52
N ASN A 160 -8.04 10.35 5.40
CA ASN A 160 -9.29 9.64 5.10
C ASN A 160 -9.98 10.14 3.82
N GLY A 161 -9.19 10.55 2.81
CA GLY A 161 -9.71 11.13 1.56
C GLY A 161 -10.26 12.56 1.69
N LYS A 162 -10.34 13.14 2.91
CA LYS A 162 -10.95 14.46 3.14
C LYS A 162 -10.12 15.63 2.60
N SER A 163 -8.78 15.53 2.60
CA SER A 163 -7.92 16.63 2.16
C SER A 163 -6.58 16.16 1.57
N PRO A 164 -6.53 15.92 0.24
CA PRO A 164 -5.27 15.61 -0.44
C PRO A 164 -4.20 16.71 -0.25
N THR A 165 -4.62 17.97 -0.20
CA THR A 165 -3.72 19.12 0.03
C THR A 165 -3.07 19.05 1.41
N THR A 166 -3.83 18.75 2.47
CA THR A 166 -3.28 18.58 3.82
C THR A 166 -2.29 17.41 3.86
N ALA A 167 -2.62 16.28 3.24
CA ALA A 167 -1.72 15.13 3.16
C ALA A 167 -0.41 15.49 2.44
N LYS A 168 -0.48 16.29 1.36
CA LYS A 168 0.70 16.81 0.64
C LYS A 168 1.55 17.73 1.54
N ARG A 169 0.94 18.69 2.25
CA ARG A 169 1.66 19.60 3.14
C ARG A 169 2.33 18.89 4.31
N LEU A 170 1.63 17.93 4.92
CA LEU A 170 2.23 17.10 5.97
C LEU A 170 3.40 16.26 5.43
N ARG A 171 3.30 15.74 4.21
CA ARG A 171 4.41 15.03 3.57
C ARG A 171 5.63 15.97 3.40
N GLU A 172 5.43 17.17 2.83
CA GLU A 172 6.48 18.18 2.64
C GLU A 172 7.13 18.53 4.00
N PHE A 173 6.34 18.80 5.02
CA PHE A 173 6.82 19.07 6.38
C PHE A 173 7.68 17.92 6.93
N PHE A 174 7.21 16.66 6.85
CA PHE A 174 7.99 15.54 7.33
C PHE A 174 9.24 15.26 6.49
N GLU A 175 9.21 15.53 5.18
CA GLU A 175 10.39 15.43 4.33
C GLU A 175 11.48 16.43 4.76
N GLU A 176 11.10 17.62 5.22
CA GLU A 176 12.00 18.68 5.68
C GLU A 176 12.58 18.39 7.08
N ILE A 177 11.74 18.02 8.05
CA ILE A 177 12.18 17.86 9.45
C ILE A 177 12.92 16.55 9.71
N ILE A 178 12.70 15.50 8.90
CA ILE A 178 13.41 14.22 9.09
C ILE A 178 14.78 14.34 8.44
N PRO A 179 15.89 14.24 9.23
CA PRO A 179 17.24 14.33 8.69
C PRO A 179 17.55 13.23 7.65
N ASP A 180 18.39 13.55 6.67
CA ASP A 180 18.78 12.57 5.64
C ASP A 180 19.63 11.42 6.19
N ASP A 181 20.33 11.65 7.30
CA ASP A 181 21.16 10.65 7.98
C ASP A 181 20.38 9.77 8.96
N ILE A 182 19.06 9.95 9.12
CA ILE A 182 18.20 9.09 9.96
C ILE A 182 18.38 7.60 9.65
N ASN A 183 18.68 7.28 8.40
CA ASN A 183 18.94 5.91 7.99
C ASN A 183 20.17 5.30 8.68
N LYS A 184 21.26 6.06 8.80
CA LYS A 184 22.48 5.62 9.50
C LYS A 184 22.18 5.33 10.96
N MET A 185 21.37 6.16 11.59
CA MET A 185 20.96 5.95 12.98
C MET A 185 20.17 4.65 13.12
N VAL A 186 19.19 4.38 12.23
CA VAL A 186 18.40 3.13 12.26
C VAL A 186 19.30 1.91 12.06
N GLU A 187 20.26 1.98 11.12
CA GLU A 187 21.21 0.89 10.87
C GLU A 187 22.12 0.65 12.09
N ASN A 188 22.69 1.71 12.69
CA ASN A 188 23.53 1.62 13.88
C ASN A 188 22.77 1.04 15.07
N LEU A 189 21.52 1.46 15.28
CA LEU A 189 20.67 0.91 16.34
C LEU A 189 20.36 -0.58 16.11
N ASN A 190 20.14 -0.98 14.85
CA ASN A 190 19.92 -2.38 14.51
C ASN A 190 21.17 -3.24 14.78
N GLU A 191 22.36 -2.76 14.40
CA GLU A 191 23.63 -3.44 14.70
C GLU A 191 23.86 -3.50 16.22
N TYR A 192 23.67 -2.39 16.94
CA TYR A 192 23.79 -2.38 18.39
C TYR A 192 22.85 -3.39 19.05
N ARG A 193 21.58 -3.46 18.61
CA ARG A 193 20.61 -4.44 19.11
C ARG A 193 21.11 -5.89 18.97
N LYS A 194 21.85 -6.22 17.92
CA LYS A 194 22.41 -7.57 17.71
C LYS A 194 23.51 -7.90 18.72
N THR A 195 24.24 -6.90 19.23
CA THR A 195 25.31 -7.09 20.24
C THR A 195 24.76 -7.24 21.66
N LEU A 196 23.53 -6.80 21.93
CA LEU A 196 22.94 -6.85 23.26
C LEU A 196 22.71 -8.30 23.71
N LYS A 197 23.22 -8.63 24.89
CA LYS A 197 22.93 -9.87 25.61
C LYS A 197 21.78 -9.63 26.61
N GLY A 198 21.06 -10.67 26.96
CA GLY A 198 19.94 -10.59 27.88
C GLY A 198 18.60 -10.99 27.27
N ASN A 199 17.55 -10.95 28.07
CA ASN A 199 16.19 -11.26 27.64
C ASN A 199 15.60 -10.12 26.78
N PHE A 200 14.36 -10.31 26.28
CA PHE A 200 13.69 -9.33 25.41
C PHE A 200 13.46 -7.99 26.11
N GLU A 201 13.04 -8.01 27.37
CA GLU A 201 12.70 -6.80 28.13
C GLU A 201 13.93 -5.93 28.40
N GLU A 202 15.06 -6.55 28.81
CA GLU A 202 16.33 -5.87 29.01
C GLU A 202 16.85 -5.21 27.73
N LYS A 203 16.70 -5.88 26.59
CA LYS A 203 17.08 -5.31 25.30
C LYS A 203 16.20 -4.13 24.93
N VAL A 204 14.88 -4.21 25.14
CA VAL A 204 13.94 -3.11 24.88
C VAL A 204 14.27 -1.91 25.76
N GLN A 205 14.55 -2.12 27.06
CA GLN A 205 14.90 -1.04 27.98
C GLN A 205 16.16 -0.29 27.51
N LYS A 206 17.26 -1.01 27.21
CA LYS A 206 18.50 -0.40 26.70
C LYS A 206 18.29 0.37 25.38
N MET A 207 17.47 -0.17 24.49
CA MET A 207 17.14 0.53 23.23
C MET A 207 16.34 1.81 23.48
N ASN A 208 15.40 1.78 24.43
CA ASN A 208 14.63 2.96 24.82
C ASN A 208 15.51 4.07 25.41
N GLU A 209 16.43 3.72 26.31
CA GLU A 209 17.39 4.67 26.91
C GLU A 209 18.23 5.39 25.85
N ILE A 210 18.76 4.67 24.85
CA ILE A 210 19.59 5.25 23.79
C ILE A 210 18.76 6.13 22.85
N THR A 211 17.49 5.77 22.59
CA THR A 211 16.62 6.50 21.67
C THR A 211 15.81 7.62 22.32
N GLU A 212 15.94 7.83 23.64
CA GLU A 212 15.20 8.85 24.37
C GLU A 212 15.49 10.25 23.85
N ALA A 213 16.70 10.53 23.39
CA ALA A 213 17.09 11.80 22.76
C ALA A 213 16.24 12.16 21.54
N LEU A 214 15.67 11.18 20.82
CA LEU A 214 14.76 11.42 19.70
C LEU A 214 13.43 12.06 20.13
N LYS A 215 13.02 11.89 21.39
CA LYS A 215 11.82 12.50 21.95
C LYS A 215 12.08 13.93 22.44
N ASN A 216 13.32 14.21 22.86
CA ASN A 216 13.65 15.42 23.60
C ASN A 216 14.16 16.58 22.73
N ASN A 217 14.44 16.35 21.44
CA ASN A 217 14.89 17.39 20.50
C ASN A 217 13.79 18.41 20.12
N SER A 218 12.56 18.27 20.65
CA SER A 218 11.48 19.23 20.43
C SER A 218 11.48 20.45 21.38
N SER A 219 12.36 20.46 22.40
CA SER A 219 12.36 21.52 23.43
C SER A 219 13.50 22.55 23.31
N SER A 220 14.38 22.45 22.32
CA SER A 220 15.52 23.38 22.15
C SER A 220 15.42 24.35 20.96
N ALA A 221 14.24 24.49 20.35
CA ALA A 221 13.97 25.46 19.27
C ALA A 221 13.25 26.74 19.76
N GLU A 222 13.11 26.94 21.07
CA GLU A 222 12.62 28.19 21.68
C GLU A 222 13.70 28.75 22.59
N GLN A 223 14.73 29.37 22.02
CA GLN A 223 15.53 30.44 22.64
C GLN A 223 16.07 31.38 21.55
#